data_2cd5e54d91bc4ee22cc89c4331d1db09
#
_entry.id   2cd5e54d91bc4ee22cc89c4331d1db09
#
_cell.length_a   1.000
_cell.length_b   1.000
_cell.length_c   1.000
_cell.angle_alpha   90.00
_cell.angle_beta   90.00
_cell.angle_gamma   90.00
#
_symmetry.space_group_name_H-M   'P 1'
#
loop_
_entity.id
_entity.type
_entity.pdbx_description
1 polymer ?
#
loop_
_entity_poly.entity_id
_entity_poly.type
_entity_poly.pdbx_seq_one_letter_code
_entity_poly.pdbx_strand_id
1 'polypeptide(L)'
;MPIVVPNDGIPAHARRLASEPVQRADLALAFSESGASSVEVLVEGKTFYPPMLADVASATSSVHINQFGFRPGVVGDAFAEALVAKAAEGVPVRLVVDRQGSDPEGGSQAFYERLTGAGVEVCVVRATKARSAAGPLGGGGAAAWNLRGLGHIDHRKVAVIDGRIGWVGGAGIEDHFEDGRFHDLFVRVEGPVVAQLQLVFVAGFRWLGGPIAAADVDVLFPELEGGADPVPAVVLHNAPGSYRPITDAIARVLDEATTTLDVVNPYVTDRRMIRRIEQAARRGVRVRLFVPANANNWACAAAQQFHHATLLDAGVRILEYPTMLHAKAFVRDGEELLAGTCNLEAWSLRRFFEIDLGIRSARVAAQFDERFAAPAEDVSTPGRPLSGGKERARAAAFALVSPLL
;
A
#
# COMPACT_ATOMS: atom_id res chain seq x y z
N MET A 1 -21.85 6.95 2.12
CA MET A 1 -21.83 5.73 1.30
C MET A 1 -20.69 5.88 0.30
N PRO A 2 -20.03 4.79 -0.16
CA PRO A 2 -19.02 4.88 -1.21
C PRO A 2 -19.65 5.28 -2.54
N ILE A 3 -18.83 5.86 -3.41
CA ILE A 3 -19.20 6.12 -4.80
C ILE A 3 -18.85 4.87 -5.59
N VAL A 4 -19.85 4.13 -6.03
CA VAL A 4 -19.66 2.97 -6.89
C VAL A 4 -19.37 3.46 -8.31
N VAL A 5 -18.18 3.15 -8.82
CA VAL A 5 -17.74 3.53 -10.16
C VAL A 5 -17.64 2.25 -11.00
N PRO A 6 -18.56 2.04 -11.94
CA PRO A 6 -18.44 0.92 -12.87
C PRO A 6 -17.20 1.10 -13.76
N ASN A 7 -16.61 -0.01 -14.21
CA ASN A 7 -15.35 0.05 -14.95
C ASN A 7 -15.41 0.89 -16.23
N ASP A 8 -16.52 0.83 -16.96
CA ASP A 8 -16.80 1.65 -18.14
C ASP A 8 -17.09 3.13 -17.82
N GLY A 9 -17.48 3.42 -16.58
CA GLY A 9 -17.71 4.78 -16.06
C GLY A 9 -16.49 5.50 -15.55
N ILE A 10 -15.33 4.83 -15.42
CA ILE A 10 -14.11 5.39 -14.85
C ILE A 10 -13.64 6.68 -15.55
N PRO A 11 -13.54 6.75 -16.91
CA PRO A 11 -13.11 7.99 -17.58
C PRO A 11 -14.09 9.15 -17.37
N ALA A 12 -15.40 8.88 -17.36
CA ALA A 12 -16.42 9.91 -17.11
C ALA A 12 -16.30 10.47 -15.67
N HIS A 13 -16.07 9.59 -14.70
CA HIS A 13 -15.85 10.00 -13.31
C HIS A 13 -14.56 10.83 -13.17
N ALA A 14 -13.48 10.44 -13.84
CA ALA A 14 -12.22 11.19 -13.87
C ALA A 14 -12.39 12.59 -14.45
N ARG A 15 -13.18 12.76 -15.55
CA ARG A 15 -13.50 14.07 -16.11
C ARG A 15 -14.26 14.96 -15.12
N ARG A 16 -15.19 14.39 -14.36
CA ARG A 16 -15.87 15.12 -13.30
C ARG A 16 -14.86 15.61 -12.23
N LEU A 17 -13.99 14.72 -11.74
CA LEU A 17 -12.97 15.09 -10.77
C LEU A 17 -11.98 16.13 -11.29
N ALA A 18 -11.68 16.12 -12.60
CA ALA A 18 -10.82 17.12 -13.23
C ALA A 18 -11.50 18.50 -13.35
N SER A 19 -12.82 18.53 -13.54
CA SER A 19 -13.59 19.75 -13.82
C SER A 19 -14.18 20.40 -12.57
N GLU A 20 -14.42 19.66 -11.51
CA GLU A 20 -15.09 20.08 -10.28
C GLU A 20 -14.17 20.07 -9.06
N PRO A 21 -14.48 20.86 -8.01
CA PRO A 21 -13.78 20.75 -6.73
C PRO A 21 -13.99 19.37 -6.09
N VAL A 22 -12.88 18.66 -5.83
CA VAL A 22 -12.93 17.34 -5.21
C VAL A 22 -13.17 17.47 -3.71
N GLN A 23 -14.19 16.78 -3.21
CA GLN A 23 -14.52 16.72 -1.79
C GLN A 23 -13.98 15.42 -1.17
N ARG A 24 -13.89 15.36 0.15
CA ARG A 24 -13.46 14.15 0.85
C ARG A 24 -14.34 12.92 0.53
N ALA A 25 -15.62 13.12 0.28
CA ALA A 25 -16.53 12.05 -0.09
C ALA A 25 -16.16 11.40 -1.43
N ASP A 26 -15.55 12.15 -2.34
CA ASP A 26 -15.10 11.66 -3.64
C ASP A 26 -13.92 10.68 -3.54
N LEU A 27 -13.27 10.62 -2.38
CA LEU A 27 -12.19 9.66 -2.12
C LEU A 27 -12.70 8.26 -1.73
N ALA A 28 -13.99 8.09 -1.47
CA ALA A 28 -14.60 6.81 -1.11
C ALA A 28 -15.10 6.07 -2.36
N LEU A 29 -14.17 5.67 -3.23
CA LEU A 29 -14.46 4.99 -4.48
C LEU A 29 -14.60 3.47 -4.26
N ALA A 30 -15.60 2.86 -4.87
CA ALA A 30 -15.82 1.42 -4.89
C ALA A 30 -15.79 0.92 -6.33
N PHE A 31 -15.04 -0.13 -6.58
CA PHE A 31 -14.88 -0.72 -7.90
C PHE A 31 -15.46 -2.13 -7.96
N SER A 32 -15.97 -2.49 -9.12
CA SER A 32 -16.24 -3.88 -9.47
C SER A 32 -14.94 -4.56 -9.92
N GLU A 33 -14.91 -5.89 -9.83
CA GLU A 33 -13.82 -6.68 -10.38
C GLU A 33 -13.60 -6.33 -11.87
N SER A 34 -12.34 -6.26 -12.25
CA SER A 34 -11.87 -5.99 -13.60
C SER A 34 -10.90 -7.06 -14.06
N GLY A 35 -10.32 -6.94 -15.24
CA GLY A 35 -9.30 -7.85 -15.74
C GLY A 35 -7.89 -7.24 -15.66
N ALA A 36 -6.90 -8.08 -15.37
CA ALA A 36 -5.51 -7.80 -15.62
C ALA A 36 -5.01 -8.68 -16.77
N SER A 37 -4.33 -8.10 -17.76
CA SER A 37 -3.70 -8.84 -18.86
C SER A 37 -2.39 -9.48 -18.42
N SER A 38 -1.71 -8.86 -17.43
CA SER A 38 -0.52 -9.38 -16.80
C SER A 38 -0.51 -9.06 -15.31
N VAL A 39 -0.02 -10.00 -14.51
CA VAL A 39 0.24 -9.83 -13.08
C VAL A 39 1.57 -10.49 -12.74
N GLU A 40 2.45 -9.72 -12.12
CA GLU A 40 3.74 -10.19 -11.65
C GLU A 40 3.98 -9.81 -10.20
N VAL A 41 4.37 -10.79 -9.36
CA VAL A 41 4.79 -10.58 -7.98
C VAL A 41 6.31 -10.47 -7.95
N LEU A 42 6.84 -9.34 -7.50
CA LEU A 42 8.27 -9.10 -7.37
C LEU A 42 8.63 -8.87 -5.90
N VAL A 43 9.69 -9.51 -5.44
CA VAL A 43 10.09 -9.56 -4.03
C VAL A 43 11.49 -9.00 -3.87
N GLU A 44 11.68 -8.15 -2.85
CA GLU A 44 12.90 -7.40 -2.55
C GLU A 44 13.24 -6.26 -3.53
N GLY A 45 13.83 -5.19 -3.00
CA GLY A 45 14.17 -3.98 -3.76
C GLY A 45 15.01 -4.23 -4.99
N LYS A 46 15.96 -5.16 -4.89
CA LYS A 46 16.84 -5.55 -6.01
C LYS A 46 16.09 -6.11 -7.21
N THR A 47 14.90 -6.68 -6.98
CA THR A 47 14.09 -7.26 -8.06
C THR A 47 12.98 -6.34 -8.53
N PHE A 48 12.39 -5.49 -7.67
CA PHE A 48 11.27 -4.65 -8.09
C PHE A 48 11.68 -3.22 -8.50
N TYR A 49 12.74 -2.62 -7.95
CA TYR A 49 13.12 -1.25 -8.35
C TYR A 49 13.65 -1.16 -9.79
N PRO A 50 14.51 -2.07 -10.29
CA PRO A 50 14.98 -1.96 -11.65
C PRO A 50 13.88 -1.98 -12.72
N PRO A 51 12.91 -2.92 -12.72
CA PRO A 51 11.82 -2.88 -13.69
C PRO A 51 10.87 -1.69 -13.45
N MET A 52 10.65 -1.22 -12.21
CA MET A 52 9.85 -0.02 -11.96
C MET A 52 10.53 1.23 -12.55
N LEU A 53 11.85 1.37 -12.40
CA LEU A 53 12.63 2.44 -13.05
C LEU A 53 12.59 2.33 -14.58
N ALA A 54 12.64 1.11 -15.12
CA ALA A 54 12.52 0.90 -16.56
C ALA A 54 11.12 1.30 -17.08
N ASP A 55 10.06 0.96 -16.35
CA ASP A 55 8.71 1.40 -16.70
C ASP A 55 8.60 2.95 -16.65
N VAL A 56 9.15 3.60 -15.62
CA VAL A 56 9.21 5.08 -15.56
C VAL A 56 10.00 5.65 -16.74
N ALA A 57 11.17 5.08 -17.07
CA ALA A 57 11.99 5.53 -18.19
C ALA A 57 11.29 5.36 -19.55
N SER A 58 10.41 4.36 -19.68
CA SER A 58 9.65 4.10 -20.90
C SER A 58 8.42 5.00 -21.08
N ALA A 59 8.03 5.77 -20.05
CA ALA A 59 6.83 6.60 -20.08
C ALA A 59 6.82 7.59 -21.23
N THR A 60 5.67 7.72 -21.87
CA THR A 60 5.46 8.62 -23.02
C THR A 60 4.32 9.62 -22.81
N SER A 61 3.41 9.34 -21.88
CA SER A 61 2.21 10.16 -21.68
C SER A 61 1.99 10.62 -20.24
N SER A 62 2.39 9.83 -19.24
CA SER A 62 2.30 10.27 -17.83
C SER A 62 3.07 9.36 -16.87
N VAL A 63 3.60 9.95 -15.79
CA VAL A 63 4.12 9.20 -14.63
C VAL A 63 3.40 9.71 -13.38
N HIS A 64 2.64 8.84 -12.73
CA HIS A 64 1.90 9.14 -11.52
C HIS A 64 2.40 8.25 -10.38
N ILE A 65 2.95 8.83 -9.33
CA ILE A 65 3.47 8.11 -8.17
C ILE A 65 2.84 8.66 -6.89
N ASN A 66 2.31 7.78 -6.06
CA ASN A 66 1.94 8.09 -4.68
C ASN A 66 2.80 7.21 -3.76
N GLN A 67 3.60 7.85 -2.91
CA GLN A 67 4.51 7.17 -2.00
C GLN A 67 4.44 7.73 -0.58
N PHE A 68 4.25 6.83 0.40
CA PHE A 68 4.40 7.19 1.80
C PHE A 68 5.82 7.63 2.11
N GLY A 69 6.81 6.82 1.76
CA GLY A 69 8.25 7.10 1.92
C GLY A 69 8.94 7.26 0.58
N PHE A 70 9.40 8.48 0.28
CA PHE A 70 10.28 8.77 -0.85
C PHE A 70 11.38 9.69 -0.35
N ARG A 71 12.56 9.14 -0.12
CA ARG A 71 13.67 9.82 0.55
C ARG A 71 14.91 9.90 -0.32
N PRO A 72 15.73 10.97 -0.15
CA PRO A 72 17.05 10.99 -0.74
C PRO A 72 17.88 9.79 -0.29
N GLY A 73 18.74 9.28 -1.18
CA GLY A 73 19.55 8.08 -1.01
C GLY A 73 19.81 7.44 -2.37
N VAL A 74 20.45 6.29 -2.41
CA VAL A 74 20.79 5.63 -3.68
C VAL A 74 19.54 5.34 -4.52
N VAL A 75 18.54 4.73 -3.91
CA VAL A 75 17.27 4.41 -4.58
C VAL A 75 16.49 5.69 -4.89
N GLY A 76 16.33 6.57 -3.89
CA GLY A 76 15.57 7.80 -4.04
C GLY A 76 16.14 8.73 -5.11
N ASP A 77 17.46 8.87 -5.18
CA ASP A 77 18.13 9.71 -6.20
C ASP A 77 17.99 9.11 -7.61
N ALA A 78 18.07 7.78 -7.76
CA ALA A 78 17.83 7.12 -9.04
C ALA A 78 16.42 7.36 -9.57
N PHE A 79 15.40 7.25 -8.70
CA PHE A 79 14.02 7.60 -9.07
C PHE A 79 13.88 9.10 -9.38
N ALA A 80 14.46 9.98 -8.57
CA ALA A 80 14.41 11.42 -8.81
C ALA A 80 15.02 11.79 -10.17
N GLU A 81 16.15 11.20 -10.54
CA GLU A 81 16.79 11.39 -11.85
C GLU A 81 15.89 10.93 -13.00
N ALA A 82 15.26 9.75 -12.88
CA ALA A 82 14.32 9.25 -13.88
C ALA A 82 13.09 10.17 -14.03
N LEU A 83 12.52 10.66 -12.92
CA LEU A 83 11.38 11.57 -12.94
C LEU A 83 11.72 12.93 -13.56
N VAL A 84 12.89 13.49 -13.22
CA VAL A 84 13.42 14.73 -13.80
C VAL A 84 13.64 14.58 -15.30
N ALA A 85 14.24 13.46 -15.75
CA ALA A 85 14.43 13.18 -17.16
C ALA A 85 13.10 13.14 -17.91
N LYS A 86 12.07 12.48 -17.38
CA LYS A 86 10.74 12.43 -18.02
C LYS A 86 10.07 13.80 -18.06
N ALA A 87 10.16 14.59 -16.99
CA ALA A 87 9.64 15.96 -16.99
C ALA A 87 10.34 16.83 -18.05
N ALA A 88 11.66 16.68 -18.23
CA ALA A 88 12.42 17.38 -19.27
C ALA A 88 12.04 16.96 -20.70
N GLU A 89 11.56 15.73 -20.89
CA GLU A 89 10.98 15.25 -22.17
C GLU A 89 9.55 15.78 -22.40
N GLY A 90 8.97 16.52 -21.44
CA GLY A 90 7.60 17.05 -21.53
C GLY A 90 6.52 16.05 -21.10
N VAL A 91 6.89 14.89 -20.54
CA VAL A 91 5.95 13.93 -19.97
C VAL A 91 5.45 14.50 -18.62
N PRO A 92 4.12 14.61 -18.40
CA PRO A 92 3.56 15.02 -17.12
C PRO A 92 3.95 14.04 -16.00
N VAL A 93 4.74 14.51 -15.02
CA VAL A 93 5.16 13.74 -13.84
C VAL A 93 4.49 14.30 -12.60
N ARG A 94 3.68 13.48 -11.93
CA ARG A 94 2.90 13.85 -10.75
C ARG A 94 3.23 12.96 -9.58
N LEU A 95 3.64 13.57 -8.47
CA LEU A 95 4.07 12.88 -7.27
C LEU A 95 3.22 13.30 -6.07
N VAL A 96 2.66 12.33 -5.35
CA VAL A 96 2.07 12.51 -4.03
C VAL A 96 2.97 11.86 -3.00
N VAL A 97 3.37 12.61 -1.97
CA VAL A 97 4.17 12.07 -0.86
C VAL A 97 3.54 12.43 0.48
N ASP A 98 3.71 11.55 1.46
CA ASP A 98 3.33 11.87 2.84
C ASP A 98 4.52 12.49 3.59
N ARG A 99 4.27 13.58 4.30
CA ARG A 99 5.31 14.28 5.05
C ARG A 99 5.98 13.39 6.10
N GLN A 100 5.21 12.57 6.78
CA GLN A 100 5.74 11.74 7.88
C GLN A 100 6.70 10.67 7.36
N GLY A 101 6.40 10.06 6.21
CA GLY A 101 7.25 9.05 5.59
C GLY A 101 8.43 9.64 4.82
N SER A 102 8.20 10.75 4.11
CA SER A 102 9.14 11.28 3.11
C SER A 102 10.04 12.42 3.61
N ASP A 103 9.58 13.19 4.60
CA ASP A 103 10.33 14.32 5.17
C ASP A 103 10.19 14.36 6.70
N PRO A 104 10.73 13.38 7.41
CA PRO A 104 10.53 13.26 8.85
C PRO A 104 11.11 14.45 9.63
N GLU A 105 12.20 15.04 9.17
CA GLU A 105 12.98 16.03 9.91
C GLU A 105 13.24 17.33 9.13
N GLY A 106 12.58 17.55 7.99
CA GLY A 106 12.83 18.71 7.12
C GLY A 106 14.16 18.67 6.37
N GLY A 107 14.86 17.53 6.39
CA GLY A 107 16.15 17.33 5.72
C GLY A 107 16.06 17.02 4.22
N SER A 108 14.88 16.70 3.72
CA SER A 108 14.63 16.37 2.32
C SER A 108 14.18 17.56 1.46
N GLN A 109 14.17 18.78 1.99
CA GLN A 109 13.66 19.96 1.28
C GLN A 109 14.37 20.18 -0.05
N ALA A 110 15.72 20.18 -0.09
CA ALA A 110 16.50 20.37 -1.30
C ALA A 110 16.23 19.30 -2.37
N PHE A 111 15.96 18.08 -1.94
CA PHE A 111 15.58 16.96 -2.82
C PHE A 111 14.26 17.24 -3.55
N TYR A 112 13.23 17.72 -2.84
CA TYR A 112 11.95 18.06 -3.44
C TYR A 112 11.99 19.36 -4.25
N GLU A 113 12.81 20.34 -3.85
CA GLU A 113 13.06 21.55 -4.64
C GLU A 113 13.69 21.23 -5.99
N ARG A 114 14.62 20.26 -6.06
CA ARG A 114 15.18 19.76 -7.32
C ARG A 114 14.10 19.18 -8.22
N LEU A 115 13.21 18.34 -7.69
CA LEU A 115 12.11 17.73 -8.44
C LEU A 115 11.14 18.79 -8.98
N THR A 116 10.67 19.69 -8.12
CA THR A 116 9.73 20.75 -8.52
C THR A 116 10.37 21.77 -9.48
N GLY A 117 11.62 22.11 -9.27
CA GLY A 117 12.39 22.98 -10.16
C GLY A 117 12.59 22.41 -11.57
N ALA A 118 12.55 21.09 -11.70
CA ALA A 118 12.58 20.37 -12.97
C ALA A 118 11.20 20.16 -13.62
N GLY A 119 10.12 20.65 -13.01
CA GLY A 119 8.76 20.53 -13.55
C GLY A 119 7.94 19.34 -13.04
N VAL A 120 8.46 18.56 -12.07
CA VAL A 120 7.66 17.53 -11.40
C VAL A 120 6.60 18.19 -10.50
N GLU A 121 5.33 17.82 -10.69
CA GLU A 121 4.22 18.32 -9.88
C GLU A 121 4.14 17.52 -8.57
N VAL A 122 4.57 18.12 -7.44
CA VAL A 122 4.62 17.47 -6.13
C VAL A 122 3.51 17.94 -5.21
N CYS A 123 2.66 17.02 -4.74
CA CYS A 123 1.70 17.27 -3.67
C CYS A 123 2.15 16.56 -2.38
N VAL A 124 2.13 17.29 -1.25
CA VAL A 124 2.53 16.78 0.06
C VAL A 124 1.32 16.60 0.96
N VAL A 125 1.06 15.37 1.40
CA VAL A 125 0.05 15.08 2.42
C VAL A 125 0.59 15.49 3.78
N ARG A 126 -0.20 16.28 4.53
CA ARG A 126 0.14 16.76 5.87
C ARG A 126 -0.97 16.36 6.83
N ALA A 127 -0.64 15.61 7.85
CA ALA A 127 -1.59 15.06 8.84
C ALA A 127 -2.51 16.11 9.51
N THR A 128 -2.18 17.40 9.42
CA THR A 128 -2.87 18.49 10.12
C THR A 128 -3.68 19.42 9.24
N LYS A 129 -3.71 19.24 7.90
CA LYS A 129 -4.49 20.12 7.01
C LYS A 129 -5.27 19.35 5.96
N ALA A 130 -6.55 19.12 6.26
CA ALA A 130 -7.56 18.93 5.23
C ALA A 130 -7.93 20.30 4.61
N ARG A 131 -7.00 21.02 4.09
CA ARG A 131 -7.11 22.20 3.22
C ARG A 131 -5.79 22.99 3.30
N SER A 132 -4.94 22.80 2.34
CA SER A 132 -3.99 23.80 1.96
C SER A 132 -4.26 24.15 0.51
N ALA A 133 -4.60 25.38 0.31
CA ALA A 133 -4.66 25.94 -1.01
C ALA A 133 -3.32 25.78 -1.71
N ALA A 134 -3.41 25.39 -2.96
CA ALA A 134 -2.46 25.53 -4.04
C ALA A 134 -1.09 26.14 -3.70
N GLY A 135 -0.07 25.33 -3.89
CA GLY A 135 1.31 25.79 -4.03
C GLY A 135 2.25 24.61 -3.94
N PRO A 136 3.16 24.44 -4.87
CA PRO A 136 4.28 23.53 -4.70
C PRO A 136 5.03 23.98 -3.44
N LEU A 137 5.24 23.11 -2.47
CA LEU A 137 5.93 23.39 -1.21
C LEU A 137 5.35 24.59 -0.42
N GLY A 138 4.09 24.50 -0.01
CA GLY A 138 3.29 25.57 0.57
C GLY A 138 3.94 26.33 1.71
N GLY A 139 4.16 27.61 1.48
CA GLY A 139 4.63 28.60 2.42
C GLY A 139 3.71 28.77 3.62
N GLY A 140 4.30 29.09 4.77
CA GLY A 140 3.74 29.10 6.09
C GLY A 140 2.46 29.88 6.30
N GLY A 141 1.56 29.27 7.03
CA GLY A 141 0.44 29.87 7.74
C GLY A 141 0.24 29.10 9.03
N ALA A 142 0.05 29.82 10.14
CA ALA A 142 -0.07 29.28 11.48
C ALA A 142 -1.05 28.09 11.54
N ALA A 143 -0.55 26.94 11.96
CA ALA A 143 -1.32 25.71 12.07
C ALA A 143 -2.20 25.78 13.32
N ALA A 144 -3.51 25.91 13.15
CA ALA A 144 -4.44 25.51 14.20
C ALA A 144 -4.38 23.99 14.32
N TRP A 145 -4.05 23.49 15.50
CA TRP A 145 -4.06 22.08 15.83
C TRP A 145 -5.49 21.53 15.72
N ASN A 146 -5.78 20.84 14.65
CA ASN A 146 -7.04 20.18 14.51
C ASN A 146 -6.89 18.71 14.89
N LEU A 147 -7.22 18.36 16.13
CA LEU A 147 -7.18 17.00 16.66
C LEU A 147 -7.95 15.98 15.80
N ARG A 148 -8.89 16.44 14.97
CA ARG A 148 -9.62 15.60 14.00
C ARG A 148 -8.78 15.22 12.78
N GLY A 149 -7.66 15.89 12.53
CA GLY A 149 -6.71 15.59 11.44
C GLY A 149 -5.56 14.66 11.85
N LEU A 150 -5.40 14.37 13.15
CA LEU A 150 -4.40 13.43 13.61
C LEU A 150 -4.69 12.02 13.08
N GLY A 151 -3.71 11.41 12.42
CA GLY A 151 -3.81 10.05 11.90
C GLY A 151 -4.33 9.92 10.46
N HIS A 152 -4.44 11.02 9.70
CA HIS A 152 -4.76 10.96 8.26
C HIS A 152 -3.45 10.89 7.45
N ILE A 153 -2.75 9.78 7.54
CA ILE A 153 -1.54 9.48 6.80
C ILE A 153 -1.91 8.88 5.44
N ASP A 154 -1.22 9.28 4.38
CA ASP A 154 -1.29 8.59 3.10
C ASP A 154 -0.22 7.51 3.05
N HIS A 155 -0.62 6.28 3.45
CA HIS A 155 0.29 5.15 3.52
C HIS A 155 0.34 4.35 2.21
N ARG A 156 -0.29 4.84 1.15
CA ARG A 156 -0.29 4.18 -0.17
C ARG A 156 1.10 4.19 -0.78
N LYS A 157 1.37 3.15 -1.56
CA LYS A 157 2.56 3.01 -2.39
C LYS A 157 2.12 2.45 -3.72
N VAL A 158 1.95 3.36 -4.67
CA VAL A 158 1.43 3.05 -6.00
C VAL A 158 2.15 3.88 -7.05
N ALA A 159 2.42 3.27 -8.20
CA ALA A 159 2.81 3.99 -9.40
C ALA A 159 1.90 3.59 -10.56
N VAL A 160 1.55 4.55 -11.40
CA VAL A 160 0.83 4.32 -12.66
C VAL A 160 1.59 5.02 -13.77
N ILE A 161 1.99 4.27 -14.77
CA ILE A 161 2.77 4.73 -15.91
C ILE A 161 1.87 4.65 -17.16
N ASP A 162 1.71 5.77 -17.85
CA ASP A 162 0.92 5.93 -19.08
C ASP A 162 -0.54 5.45 -18.97
N GLY A 163 -1.08 5.31 -17.75
CA GLY A 163 -2.38 4.70 -17.52
C GLY A 163 -2.45 3.21 -17.90
N ARG A 164 -1.32 2.55 -18.20
CA ARG A 164 -1.22 1.19 -18.74
C ARG A 164 -0.55 0.20 -17.79
N ILE A 165 0.42 0.66 -17.02
CA ILE A 165 1.17 -0.16 -16.07
C ILE A 165 0.89 0.37 -14.67
N GLY A 166 0.54 -0.54 -13.76
CA GLY A 166 0.30 -0.26 -12.36
C GLY A 166 1.24 -1.02 -11.45
N TRP A 167 1.68 -0.38 -10.37
CA TRP A 167 2.49 -0.95 -9.31
C TRP A 167 1.83 -0.71 -7.96
N VAL A 168 1.67 -1.75 -7.16
CA VAL A 168 1.16 -1.66 -5.78
C VAL A 168 1.99 -2.55 -4.87
N GLY A 169 2.44 -2.04 -3.72
CA GLY A 169 3.22 -2.86 -2.80
C GLY A 169 3.43 -2.20 -1.44
N GLY A 170 4.23 -2.84 -0.59
CA GLY A 170 4.48 -2.38 0.78
C GLY A 170 5.68 -1.45 0.92
N ALA A 171 6.64 -1.46 -0.03
CA ALA A 171 7.90 -0.74 0.08
C ALA A 171 7.79 0.75 -0.26
N GLY A 172 8.55 1.57 0.45
CA GLY A 172 8.86 2.95 0.04
C GLY A 172 9.85 3.00 -1.10
N ILE A 173 10.20 4.20 -1.58
CA ILE A 173 11.37 4.45 -2.45
C ILE A 173 12.51 4.87 -1.52
N GLU A 174 13.15 3.89 -0.90
CA GLU A 174 14.12 4.07 0.19
C GLU A 174 15.14 2.92 0.20
N ASP A 175 16.40 3.22 0.54
CA ASP A 175 17.54 2.31 0.46
C ASP A 175 17.38 1.02 1.27
N HIS A 176 16.70 1.08 2.42
CA HIS A 176 16.56 -0.06 3.31
C HIS A 176 15.69 -1.20 2.74
N PHE A 177 14.94 -0.97 1.67
CA PHE A 177 14.24 -2.03 0.93
C PHE A 177 15.13 -2.68 -0.13
N GLU A 178 16.15 -1.97 -0.62
CA GLU A 178 17.09 -2.47 -1.61
C GLU A 178 18.27 -3.22 -0.97
N ASP A 179 18.77 -2.75 0.17
CA ASP A 179 19.95 -3.30 0.84
C ASP A 179 19.68 -4.56 1.70
N GLY A 180 18.43 -5.05 1.72
CA GLY A 180 18.03 -6.28 2.41
C GLY A 180 17.69 -6.11 3.90
N ARG A 181 17.73 -4.88 4.43
CA ARG A 181 17.28 -4.62 5.81
C ARG A 181 15.78 -4.84 5.97
N PHE A 182 15.01 -4.53 4.93
CA PHE A 182 13.55 -4.73 4.88
C PHE A 182 13.20 -5.68 3.75
N HIS A 183 12.37 -6.68 4.04
CA HIS A 183 11.84 -7.63 3.08
C HIS A 183 10.40 -7.25 2.72
N ASP A 184 10.16 -6.94 1.45
CA ASP A 184 8.87 -6.46 0.96
C ASP A 184 8.59 -6.95 -0.45
N LEU A 185 7.40 -6.67 -0.97
CA LEU A 185 6.99 -7.00 -2.32
C LEU A 185 6.25 -5.85 -3.02
N PHE A 186 6.28 -5.91 -4.34
CA PHE A 186 5.37 -5.19 -5.23
C PHE A 186 4.64 -6.16 -6.15
N VAL A 187 3.42 -5.79 -6.52
CA VAL A 187 2.68 -6.42 -7.60
C VAL A 187 2.64 -5.43 -8.76
N ARG A 188 3.19 -5.84 -9.92
CA ARG A 188 3.09 -5.14 -11.19
C ARG A 188 1.90 -5.69 -11.97
N VAL A 189 1.05 -4.80 -12.49
CA VAL A 189 -0.15 -5.18 -13.24
C VAL A 189 -0.27 -4.38 -14.52
N GLU A 190 -0.83 -5.01 -15.54
CA GLU A 190 -1.27 -4.37 -16.78
C GLU A 190 -2.72 -4.75 -17.08
N GLY A 191 -3.38 -4.00 -17.96
CA GLY A 191 -4.77 -4.24 -18.37
C GLY A 191 -5.79 -3.35 -17.64
N PRO A 192 -7.10 -3.59 -17.83
CA PRO A 192 -8.18 -2.71 -17.40
C PRO A 192 -8.19 -2.33 -15.91
N VAL A 193 -7.66 -3.17 -15.03
CA VAL A 193 -7.55 -2.85 -13.59
C VAL A 193 -6.70 -1.62 -13.31
N VAL A 194 -5.77 -1.26 -14.20
CA VAL A 194 -4.91 -0.07 -14.05
C VAL A 194 -5.74 1.21 -14.05
N ALA A 195 -6.86 1.26 -14.76
CA ALA A 195 -7.75 2.42 -14.75
C ALA A 195 -8.32 2.70 -13.34
N GLN A 196 -8.53 1.66 -12.52
CA GLN A 196 -8.96 1.83 -11.13
C GLN A 196 -7.84 2.46 -10.28
N LEU A 197 -6.58 2.02 -10.44
CA LEU A 197 -5.41 2.62 -9.77
C LEU A 197 -5.25 4.09 -10.16
N GLN A 198 -5.36 4.36 -11.45
CA GLN A 198 -5.28 5.70 -12.01
C GLN A 198 -6.35 6.62 -11.44
N LEU A 199 -7.60 6.15 -11.31
CA LEU A 199 -8.68 6.95 -10.73
C LEU A 199 -8.45 7.25 -9.24
N VAL A 200 -7.96 6.30 -8.48
CA VAL A 200 -7.58 6.51 -7.07
C VAL A 200 -6.49 7.57 -6.95
N PHE A 201 -5.47 7.52 -7.83
CA PHE A 201 -4.44 8.55 -7.88
C PHE A 201 -5.01 9.92 -8.23
N VAL A 202 -5.79 10.03 -9.31
CA VAL A 202 -6.42 11.28 -9.78
C VAL A 202 -7.27 11.91 -8.69
N ALA A 203 -8.11 11.12 -8.02
CA ALA A 203 -8.94 11.61 -6.92
C ALA A 203 -8.11 12.18 -5.78
N GLY A 204 -7.07 11.48 -5.35
CA GLY A 204 -6.16 11.92 -4.29
C GLY A 204 -5.37 13.17 -4.66
N PHE A 205 -4.78 13.20 -5.84
CA PHE A 205 -3.99 14.32 -6.34
C PHE A 205 -4.83 15.60 -6.48
N ARG A 206 -6.03 15.47 -7.07
CA ARG A 206 -7.00 16.58 -7.20
C ARG A 206 -7.51 17.08 -5.84
N TRP A 207 -7.76 16.16 -4.90
CA TRP A 207 -8.18 16.53 -3.54
C TRP A 207 -7.12 17.35 -2.81
N LEU A 208 -5.83 17.09 -3.09
CA LEU A 208 -4.70 17.85 -2.56
C LEU A 208 -4.47 19.18 -3.29
N GLY A 209 -5.25 19.49 -4.33
CA GLY A 209 -5.16 20.72 -5.13
C GLY A 209 -4.25 20.59 -6.34
N GLY A 210 -3.75 19.40 -6.65
CA GLY A 210 -2.94 19.15 -7.85
C GLY A 210 -3.75 19.37 -9.14
N PRO A 211 -3.17 19.99 -10.18
CA PRO A 211 -3.88 20.26 -11.42
C PRO A 211 -3.98 19.01 -12.32
N ILE A 212 -5.16 18.71 -12.82
CA ILE A 212 -5.40 17.79 -13.94
C ILE A 212 -6.44 18.43 -14.84
N ALA A 213 -6.11 18.63 -16.10
CA ALA A 213 -7.05 19.18 -17.06
C ALA A 213 -8.03 18.10 -17.54
N ALA A 214 -9.30 18.48 -17.76
CA ALA A 214 -10.30 17.54 -18.28
C ALA A 214 -9.92 16.99 -19.67
N ALA A 215 -9.17 17.77 -20.46
CA ALA A 215 -8.65 17.36 -21.76
C ALA A 215 -7.59 16.24 -21.66
N ASP A 216 -6.91 16.10 -20.52
CA ASP A 216 -5.87 15.08 -20.32
C ASP A 216 -6.48 13.70 -20.04
N VAL A 217 -7.76 13.62 -19.67
CA VAL A 217 -8.36 12.39 -19.16
C VAL A 217 -8.29 11.23 -20.16
N ASP A 218 -8.48 11.49 -21.45
CA ASP A 218 -8.43 10.44 -22.48
C ASP A 218 -7.01 9.84 -22.61
N VAL A 219 -5.98 10.65 -22.38
CA VAL A 219 -4.59 10.21 -22.37
C VAL A 219 -4.28 9.42 -21.08
N LEU A 220 -4.83 9.86 -19.95
CA LEU A 220 -4.61 9.23 -18.64
C LEU A 220 -5.38 7.90 -18.49
N PHE A 221 -6.46 7.72 -19.26
CA PHE A 221 -7.31 6.53 -19.21
C PHE A 221 -7.44 5.93 -20.63
N PRO A 222 -6.33 5.39 -21.18
CA PRO A 222 -6.38 4.74 -22.48
C PRO A 222 -7.27 3.50 -22.44
N GLU A 223 -7.82 3.11 -23.60
CA GLU A 223 -8.47 1.80 -23.71
C GLU A 223 -7.44 0.69 -23.50
N LEU A 224 -7.80 -0.26 -22.65
CA LEU A 224 -6.95 -1.38 -22.25
C LEU A 224 -7.70 -2.69 -22.46
N GLU A 225 -7.03 -3.65 -23.10
CA GLU A 225 -7.55 -5.01 -23.24
C GLU A 225 -7.16 -5.89 -22.06
N GLY A 226 -8.06 -6.76 -21.65
CA GLY A 226 -7.79 -7.74 -20.56
C GLY A 226 -6.85 -8.87 -20.98
N GLY A 227 -6.49 -8.96 -22.26
CA GLY A 227 -5.74 -10.10 -22.79
C GLY A 227 -6.66 -11.30 -23.13
N ALA A 228 -6.05 -12.38 -23.61
CA ALA A 228 -6.79 -13.59 -24.01
C ALA A 228 -7.32 -14.41 -22.81
N ASP A 229 -6.65 -14.33 -21.66
CA ASP A 229 -7.02 -14.98 -20.39
C ASP A 229 -6.86 -13.98 -19.23
N PRO A 230 -7.82 -13.07 -19.06
CA PRO A 230 -7.71 -12.00 -18.10
C PRO A 230 -7.75 -12.54 -16.65
N VAL A 231 -6.81 -12.09 -15.85
CA VAL A 231 -6.78 -12.39 -14.42
C VAL A 231 -7.77 -11.47 -13.70
N PRO A 232 -8.80 -12.03 -13.00
CA PRO A 232 -9.72 -11.21 -12.22
C PRO A 232 -8.99 -10.44 -11.12
N ALA A 233 -9.12 -9.11 -11.14
CA ALA A 233 -8.46 -8.21 -10.22
C ALA A 233 -9.33 -7.01 -9.85
N VAL A 234 -9.15 -6.49 -8.66
CA VAL A 234 -9.85 -5.29 -8.16
C VAL A 234 -8.94 -4.46 -7.28
N VAL A 235 -9.03 -3.14 -7.43
CA VAL A 235 -8.39 -2.19 -6.53
C VAL A 235 -9.28 -1.95 -5.32
N LEU A 236 -8.73 -2.17 -4.14
CA LEU A 236 -9.34 -1.84 -2.87
C LEU A 236 -8.58 -0.68 -2.26
N HIS A 237 -9.25 0.35 -1.77
CA HIS A 237 -8.57 1.41 -1.08
C HIS A 237 -9.37 1.94 0.11
N ASN A 238 -8.70 2.09 1.25
CA ASN A 238 -9.27 2.75 2.39
C ASN A 238 -9.03 4.26 2.28
N ALA A 239 -10.07 5.03 2.57
CA ALA A 239 -9.95 6.45 2.84
C ALA A 239 -10.43 6.72 4.28
N PRO A 240 -9.83 7.69 5.00
CA PRO A 240 -10.26 8.02 6.35
C PRO A 240 -11.77 8.29 6.43
N GLY A 241 -12.51 7.48 7.18
CA GLY A 241 -13.98 7.56 7.26
C GLY A 241 -14.62 6.22 7.59
N SER A 242 -15.85 6.01 7.12
CA SER A 242 -16.62 4.79 7.37
C SER A 242 -16.44 3.70 6.30
N TYR A 243 -16.00 4.06 5.10
CA TYR A 243 -15.80 3.10 4.01
C TYR A 243 -14.38 2.51 4.06
N ARG A 244 -14.28 1.19 4.22
CA ARG A 244 -13.02 0.47 4.47
C ARG A 244 -12.98 -0.86 3.75
N PRO A 245 -13.00 -0.87 2.42
CA PRO A 245 -13.11 -2.11 1.64
C PRO A 245 -11.93 -3.07 1.85
N ILE A 246 -10.71 -2.56 2.12
CA ILE A 246 -9.57 -3.42 2.44
C ILE A 246 -9.82 -4.18 3.75
N THR A 247 -10.30 -3.49 4.79
CA THR A 247 -10.60 -4.12 6.09
C THR A 247 -11.65 -5.22 5.95
N ASP A 248 -12.68 -4.97 5.12
CA ASP A 248 -13.75 -5.93 4.87
C ASP A 248 -13.24 -7.11 4.01
N ALA A 249 -12.38 -6.84 3.01
CA ALA A 249 -11.78 -7.88 2.18
C ALA A 249 -10.82 -8.78 2.98
N ILE A 250 -9.95 -8.19 3.84
CA ILE A 250 -9.11 -8.98 4.75
C ILE A 250 -9.99 -9.86 5.66
N ALA A 251 -11.02 -9.28 6.29
CA ALA A 251 -11.92 -10.05 7.15
C ALA A 251 -12.58 -11.22 6.39
N ARG A 252 -13.04 -10.99 5.15
CA ARG A 252 -13.61 -12.02 4.28
C ARG A 252 -12.59 -13.12 3.97
N VAL A 253 -11.37 -12.77 3.55
CA VAL A 253 -10.29 -13.75 3.26
C VAL A 253 -10.01 -14.64 4.47
N LEU A 254 -9.92 -14.05 5.68
CA LEU A 254 -9.70 -14.79 6.93
C LEU A 254 -10.89 -15.71 7.30
N ASP A 255 -12.12 -15.25 7.09
CA ASP A 255 -13.32 -15.98 7.47
C ASP A 255 -13.65 -17.12 6.49
N GLU A 256 -13.40 -16.90 5.18
CA GLU A 256 -13.77 -17.84 4.11
C GLU A 256 -12.68 -18.86 3.80
N ALA A 257 -11.48 -18.76 4.36
CA ALA A 257 -10.44 -19.75 4.18
C ALA A 257 -10.89 -21.15 4.62
N THR A 258 -10.65 -22.15 3.77
CA THR A 258 -11.10 -23.55 3.97
C THR A 258 -9.96 -24.55 4.07
N THR A 259 -8.85 -24.34 3.38
CA THR A 259 -7.73 -25.31 3.32
C THR A 259 -6.43 -24.70 3.80
N THR A 260 -6.03 -23.55 3.25
CA THR A 260 -4.79 -22.86 3.56
C THR A 260 -5.00 -21.34 3.70
N LEU A 261 -4.21 -20.74 4.55
CA LEU A 261 -4.20 -19.30 4.74
C LEU A 261 -2.79 -18.82 5.06
N ASP A 262 -2.23 -18.00 4.19
CA ASP A 262 -0.99 -17.29 4.46
C ASP A 262 -1.31 -15.86 4.85
N VAL A 263 -0.76 -15.42 5.96
CA VAL A 263 -0.87 -14.06 6.44
C VAL A 263 0.54 -13.50 6.60
N VAL A 264 0.87 -12.49 5.83
CA VAL A 264 2.15 -11.77 5.90
C VAL A 264 1.86 -10.36 6.36
N ASN A 265 2.38 -9.96 7.52
CA ASN A 265 2.14 -8.60 8.00
C ASN A 265 3.16 -8.20 9.07
N PRO A 266 3.73 -6.98 9.01
CA PRO A 266 4.71 -6.51 9.99
C PRO A 266 4.12 -6.26 11.37
N TYR A 267 2.83 -5.90 11.45
CA TYR A 267 2.17 -5.46 12.68
C TYR A 267 0.79 -6.10 12.83
N VAL A 268 0.71 -7.21 13.57
CA VAL A 268 -0.53 -7.95 13.80
C VAL A 268 -1.03 -7.64 15.21
N THR A 269 -1.74 -6.51 15.35
CA THR A 269 -2.18 -6.00 16.68
C THR A 269 -3.68 -5.77 16.79
N ASP A 270 -4.45 -5.74 15.68
CA ASP A 270 -5.91 -5.63 15.74
C ASP A 270 -6.55 -6.93 16.25
N ARG A 271 -7.16 -6.85 17.43
CA ARG A 271 -7.75 -8.01 18.12
C ARG A 271 -8.86 -8.71 17.34
N ARG A 272 -9.53 -8.01 16.42
CA ARG A 272 -10.58 -8.62 15.60
C ARG A 272 -9.97 -9.50 14.52
N MET A 273 -8.91 -9.01 13.87
CA MET A 273 -8.18 -9.77 12.85
C MET A 273 -7.45 -10.97 13.48
N ILE A 274 -6.80 -10.78 14.64
CA ILE A 274 -6.18 -11.87 15.39
C ILE A 274 -7.18 -12.98 15.73
N ARG A 275 -8.38 -12.63 16.21
CA ARG A 275 -9.43 -13.62 16.48
C ARG A 275 -9.89 -14.37 15.23
N ARG A 276 -9.96 -13.70 14.06
CA ARG A 276 -10.30 -14.35 12.79
C ARG A 276 -9.22 -15.34 12.35
N ILE A 277 -7.96 -14.97 12.49
CA ILE A 277 -6.81 -15.86 12.23
C ILE A 277 -6.88 -17.10 13.15
N GLU A 278 -7.10 -16.89 14.46
CA GLU A 278 -7.30 -17.96 15.42
C GLU A 278 -8.48 -18.88 15.04
N GLN A 279 -9.61 -18.29 14.67
CA GLN A 279 -10.81 -19.02 14.26
C GLN A 279 -10.59 -19.82 12.97
N ALA A 280 -9.85 -19.30 11.99
CA ALA A 280 -9.49 -20.04 10.79
C ALA A 280 -8.69 -21.32 11.14
N ALA A 281 -7.66 -21.20 12.00
CA ALA A 281 -6.89 -22.35 12.45
C ALA A 281 -7.76 -23.36 13.23
N ARG A 282 -8.66 -22.89 14.12
CA ARG A 282 -9.60 -23.78 14.85
C ARG A 282 -10.62 -24.46 13.95
N ARG A 283 -10.93 -23.91 12.76
CA ARG A 283 -11.73 -24.61 11.73
C ARG A 283 -10.95 -25.69 11.00
N GLY A 284 -9.65 -25.86 11.24
CA GLY A 284 -8.78 -26.82 10.58
C GLY A 284 -8.02 -26.27 9.37
N VAL A 285 -8.09 -24.96 9.09
CA VAL A 285 -7.30 -24.32 8.05
C VAL A 285 -5.81 -24.35 8.44
N ARG A 286 -4.93 -24.70 7.52
CA ARG A 286 -3.48 -24.59 7.72
C ARG A 286 -3.05 -23.15 7.60
N VAL A 287 -2.80 -22.50 8.73
CA VAL A 287 -2.45 -21.07 8.77
C VAL A 287 -0.95 -20.91 8.96
N ARG A 288 -0.29 -20.18 8.02
CA ARG A 288 1.07 -19.65 8.19
C ARG A 288 0.94 -18.14 8.47
N LEU A 289 1.53 -17.68 9.57
CA LEU A 289 1.61 -16.27 9.94
C LEU A 289 3.07 -15.83 9.91
N PHE A 290 3.44 -15.04 8.91
CA PHE A 290 4.78 -14.49 8.75
C PHE A 290 4.85 -13.09 9.39
N VAL A 291 5.80 -12.92 10.31
CA VAL A 291 6.04 -11.67 11.05
C VAL A 291 7.54 -11.40 11.15
N PRO A 292 7.98 -10.16 11.35
CA PRO A 292 9.41 -9.89 11.57
C PRO A 292 9.84 -10.36 12.97
N ALA A 293 11.02 -11.01 13.05
CA ALA A 293 11.69 -11.26 14.33
C ALA A 293 12.16 -9.93 14.97
N ASN A 294 12.54 -8.96 14.13
CA ASN A 294 13.04 -7.65 14.53
C ASN A 294 12.21 -6.53 13.89
N ALA A 295 11.04 -6.25 14.46
CA ALA A 295 10.19 -5.16 13.98
C ALA A 295 10.78 -3.79 14.35
N ASN A 296 10.72 -2.84 13.41
CA ASN A 296 11.16 -1.46 13.62
C ASN A 296 10.26 -0.68 14.62
N ASN A 297 9.03 -1.13 14.84
CA ASN A 297 8.13 -0.63 15.88
C ASN A 297 8.06 -1.62 17.04
N TRP A 298 8.88 -1.42 18.06
CA TRP A 298 8.99 -2.29 19.24
C TRP A 298 7.69 -2.39 20.05
N ALA A 299 6.83 -1.36 20.03
CA ALA A 299 5.57 -1.37 20.76
C ALA A 299 4.54 -2.29 20.06
N CYS A 300 4.47 -2.22 18.72
CA CYS A 300 3.67 -3.14 17.92
C CYS A 300 4.19 -4.58 18.07
N ALA A 301 5.52 -4.79 18.05
CA ALA A 301 6.12 -6.11 18.26
C ALA A 301 5.72 -6.70 19.62
N ALA A 302 5.81 -5.94 20.69
CA ALA A 302 5.42 -6.39 22.02
C ALA A 302 3.92 -6.71 22.09
N ALA A 303 3.05 -5.86 21.52
CA ALA A 303 1.62 -6.10 21.47
C ALA A 303 1.27 -7.38 20.67
N GLN A 304 1.96 -7.62 19.55
CA GLN A 304 1.80 -8.82 18.72
C GLN A 304 2.21 -10.09 19.47
N GLN A 305 3.40 -10.09 20.10
CA GLN A 305 3.93 -11.24 20.85
C GLN A 305 3.01 -11.67 22.00
N PHE A 306 2.21 -10.76 22.57
CA PHE A 306 1.21 -11.10 23.59
C PHE A 306 0.22 -12.17 23.08
N HIS A 307 -0.08 -12.17 21.80
CA HIS A 307 -1.06 -13.07 21.18
C HIS A 307 -0.45 -14.38 20.66
N HIS A 308 0.89 -14.53 20.65
CA HIS A 308 1.54 -15.73 20.12
C HIS A 308 1.07 -17.02 20.81
N ALA A 309 0.96 -17.02 22.13
CA ALA A 309 0.51 -18.22 22.87
C ALA A 309 -0.88 -18.70 22.38
N THR A 310 -1.85 -17.79 22.28
CA THR A 310 -3.22 -18.11 21.84
C THR A 310 -3.27 -18.58 20.38
N LEU A 311 -2.47 -17.97 19.51
CA LEU A 311 -2.41 -18.35 18.10
C LEU A 311 -1.74 -19.72 17.92
N LEU A 312 -0.66 -19.99 18.64
CA LEU A 312 0.02 -21.29 18.62
C LEU A 312 -0.87 -22.40 19.18
N ASP A 313 -1.59 -22.15 20.27
CA ASP A 313 -2.57 -23.10 20.84
C ASP A 313 -3.74 -23.40 19.87
N ALA A 314 -4.07 -22.46 18.98
CA ALA A 314 -5.07 -22.68 17.94
C ALA A 314 -4.53 -23.46 16.73
N GLY A 315 -3.22 -23.70 16.65
CA GLY A 315 -2.58 -24.40 15.54
C GLY A 315 -2.00 -23.50 14.44
N VAL A 316 -1.92 -22.18 14.68
CA VAL A 316 -1.27 -21.24 13.76
C VAL A 316 0.24 -21.49 13.76
N ARG A 317 0.85 -21.65 12.59
CA ARG A 317 2.31 -21.67 12.44
C ARG A 317 2.82 -20.24 12.34
N ILE A 318 3.42 -19.73 13.40
CA ILE A 318 4.05 -18.40 13.41
C ILE A 318 5.49 -18.56 12.91
N LEU A 319 5.85 -17.78 11.91
CA LEU A 319 7.14 -17.77 11.22
C LEU A 319 7.78 -16.39 11.40
N GLU A 320 8.83 -16.34 12.21
CA GLU A 320 9.55 -15.10 12.51
C GLU A 320 10.70 -14.91 11.51
N TYR A 321 10.53 -14.00 10.57
CA TYR A 321 11.51 -13.68 9.53
C TYR A 321 12.71 -12.92 10.14
N PRO A 322 13.96 -13.24 9.78
CA PRO A 322 15.16 -12.75 10.50
C PRO A 322 15.36 -11.23 10.49
N THR A 323 14.96 -10.55 9.41
CA THR A 323 15.05 -9.07 9.32
C THR A 323 13.67 -8.43 9.42
N MET A 324 13.52 -7.16 9.06
CA MET A 324 12.22 -6.49 9.03
C MET A 324 11.40 -6.98 7.84
N LEU A 325 10.50 -7.94 8.08
CA LEU A 325 9.49 -8.33 7.12
C LEU A 325 8.42 -7.23 7.09
N HIS A 326 8.33 -6.52 5.98
CA HIS A 326 7.45 -5.35 5.86
C HIS A 326 6.32 -5.55 4.86
N ALA A 327 6.29 -6.64 4.10
CA ALA A 327 5.22 -6.98 3.16
C ALA A 327 3.86 -7.15 3.86
N LYS A 328 2.77 -6.83 3.14
CA LYS A 328 1.40 -7.04 3.55
C LYS A 328 0.69 -7.84 2.47
N ALA A 329 0.47 -9.12 2.76
CA ALA A 329 -0.18 -10.04 1.83
C ALA A 329 -1.01 -11.11 2.57
N PHE A 330 -2.06 -11.54 1.91
CA PHE A 330 -2.93 -12.62 2.38
C PHE A 330 -3.19 -13.55 1.19
N VAL A 331 -2.94 -14.85 1.36
CA VAL A 331 -3.28 -15.85 0.35
C VAL A 331 -4.27 -16.85 0.91
N ARG A 332 -5.41 -16.95 0.28
CA ARG A 332 -6.48 -17.88 0.64
C ARG A 332 -6.52 -19.05 -0.32
N ASP A 333 -6.42 -20.24 0.23
CA ASP A 333 -6.64 -21.54 -0.46
C ASP A 333 -5.78 -21.75 -1.73
N GLY A 334 -4.68 -20.98 -1.88
CA GLY A 334 -3.86 -20.99 -3.08
C GLY A 334 -4.54 -20.42 -4.33
N GLU A 335 -5.64 -19.68 -4.19
CA GLU A 335 -6.48 -19.18 -5.29
C GLU A 335 -6.66 -17.66 -5.30
N GLU A 336 -6.57 -17.02 -4.15
CA GLU A 336 -6.76 -15.58 -4.01
C GLU A 336 -5.59 -14.93 -3.27
N LEU A 337 -5.00 -13.92 -3.89
CA LEU A 337 -3.99 -13.03 -3.29
C LEU A 337 -4.61 -11.66 -3.03
N LEU A 338 -4.50 -11.17 -1.79
CA LEU A 338 -4.70 -9.77 -1.44
C LEU A 338 -3.36 -9.22 -1.01
N ALA A 339 -2.83 -8.20 -1.69
CA ALA A 339 -1.52 -7.63 -1.41
C ALA A 339 -1.51 -6.11 -1.61
N GLY A 340 -0.78 -5.40 -0.75
CA GLY A 340 -0.66 -3.94 -0.84
C GLY A 340 -0.02 -3.30 0.37
N THR A 341 -0.71 -2.30 0.95
CA THR A 341 -0.11 -1.40 1.94
C THR A 341 -0.67 -1.56 3.36
N CYS A 342 -1.80 -2.27 3.54
CA CYS A 342 -2.57 -2.27 4.77
C CYS A 342 -1.98 -3.15 5.87
N ASN A 343 -1.58 -2.56 6.98
CA ASN A 343 -1.16 -3.28 8.18
C ASN A 343 -2.37 -3.80 8.99
N LEU A 344 -2.18 -4.91 9.73
CA LEU A 344 -3.18 -5.45 10.65
C LEU A 344 -3.15 -4.73 12.02
N GLU A 345 -3.13 -3.40 11.96
CA GLU A 345 -3.20 -2.54 13.14
C GLU A 345 -4.31 -1.50 13.01
N ALA A 346 -4.71 -0.90 14.13
CA ALA A 346 -5.95 -0.12 14.18
C ALA A 346 -5.97 1.14 13.31
N TRP A 347 -4.80 1.76 13.08
CA TRP A 347 -4.71 3.01 12.33
C TRP A 347 -4.77 2.75 10.83
N SER A 348 -4.04 1.76 10.34
CA SER A 348 -4.05 1.31 8.95
C SER A 348 -5.44 0.84 8.54
N LEU A 349 -6.04 -0.03 9.35
CA LEU A 349 -7.38 -0.55 9.08
C LEU A 349 -8.50 0.51 9.13
N ARG A 350 -8.29 1.68 9.75
CA ARG A 350 -9.40 2.62 10.04
C ARG A 350 -9.16 4.08 9.73
N ARG A 351 -7.90 4.53 9.63
CA ARG A 351 -7.58 5.96 9.61
C ARG A 351 -6.66 6.39 8.47
N PHE A 352 -5.81 5.49 7.97
CA PHE A 352 -4.89 5.80 6.88
C PHE A 352 -5.57 5.67 5.52
N PHE A 353 -5.02 6.37 4.54
CA PHE A 353 -5.22 6.00 3.16
C PHE A 353 -4.34 4.79 2.87
N GLU A 354 -4.96 3.71 2.45
CA GLU A 354 -4.30 2.46 2.09
C GLU A 354 -4.78 2.00 0.70
N ILE A 355 -4.01 1.16 0.04
CA ILE A 355 -4.36 0.58 -1.24
C ILE A 355 -3.86 -0.85 -1.33
N ASP A 356 -4.73 -1.76 -1.70
CA ASP A 356 -4.43 -3.17 -1.93
C ASP A 356 -5.01 -3.62 -3.27
N LEU A 357 -4.42 -4.65 -3.86
CA LEU A 357 -4.97 -5.39 -4.99
C LEU A 357 -5.55 -6.72 -4.50
N GLY A 358 -6.80 -6.98 -4.82
CA GLY A 358 -7.40 -8.30 -4.73
C GLY A 358 -7.30 -9.01 -6.08
N ILE A 359 -6.72 -10.20 -6.12
CA ILE A 359 -6.42 -10.95 -7.35
C ILE A 359 -6.88 -12.39 -7.16
N ARG A 360 -7.75 -12.88 -8.03
CA ARG A 360 -8.22 -14.26 -8.00
C ARG A 360 -7.56 -15.08 -9.10
N SER A 361 -6.48 -15.79 -8.75
CA SER A 361 -5.71 -16.62 -9.68
C SER A 361 -4.79 -17.57 -8.93
N ALA A 362 -4.99 -18.87 -9.13
CA ALA A 362 -4.08 -19.89 -8.61
C ALA A 362 -2.65 -19.72 -9.14
N ARG A 363 -2.49 -19.24 -10.38
CA ARG A 363 -1.19 -18.96 -10.97
C ARG A 363 -0.47 -17.82 -10.24
N VAL A 364 -1.18 -16.75 -9.86
CA VAL A 364 -0.58 -15.62 -9.13
C VAL A 364 -0.32 -16.00 -7.68
N ALA A 365 -1.21 -16.76 -7.04
CA ALA A 365 -0.98 -17.30 -5.71
C ALA A 365 0.25 -18.23 -5.67
N ALA A 366 0.46 -19.06 -6.71
CA ALA A 366 1.66 -19.87 -6.86
C ALA A 366 2.93 -19.04 -7.05
N GLN A 367 2.89 -17.95 -7.84
CA GLN A 367 4.04 -17.01 -7.93
C GLN A 367 4.39 -16.42 -6.56
N PHE A 368 3.39 -16.06 -5.76
CA PHE A 368 3.63 -15.54 -4.41
C PHE A 368 4.26 -16.62 -3.52
N ASP A 369 3.77 -17.84 -3.55
CA ASP A 369 4.36 -18.94 -2.76
C ASP A 369 5.81 -19.20 -3.17
N GLU A 370 6.09 -19.33 -4.46
CA GLU A 370 7.44 -19.58 -5.01
C GLU A 370 8.43 -18.45 -4.71
N ARG A 371 7.99 -17.19 -4.88
CA ARG A 371 8.90 -16.04 -4.83
C ARG A 371 9.02 -15.43 -3.43
N PHE A 372 7.99 -15.58 -2.60
CA PHE A 372 7.93 -14.99 -1.27
C PHE A 372 7.76 -16.03 -0.15
N ALA A 373 6.65 -16.79 -0.13
CA ALA A 373 6.28 -17.54 1.08
C ALA A 373 7.20 -18.73 1.35
N ALA A 374 7.54 -19.53 0.34
CA ALA A 374 8.45 -20.68 0.52
C ALA A 374 9.88 -20.22 0.89
N PRO A 375 10.52 -19.25 0.19
CA PRO A 375 11.83 -18.73 0.62
C PRO A 375 11.80 -18.09 2.01
N ALA A 376 10.73 -17.37 2.35
CA ALA A 376 10.59 -16.76 3.67
C ALA A 376 10.42 -17.82 4.77
N GLU A 377 9.68 -18.90 4.52
CA GLU A 377 9.53 -20.02 5.46
C GLU A 377 10.88 -20.70 5.74
N ASP A 378 11.70 -20.93 4.70
CA ASP A 378 13.00 -21.62 4.80
C ASP A 378 13.99 -20.89 5.74
N VAL A 379 13.95 -19.56 5.80
CA VAL A 379 14.85 -18.75 6.63
C VAL A 379 14.23 -18.33 7.96
N SER A 380 12.92 -18.49 8.14
CA SER A 380 12.20 -18.09 9.35
C SER A 380 12.43 -19.04 10.51
N THR A 381 12.41 -18.52 11.70
CA THR A 381 12.38 -19.32 12.93
C THR A 381 10.95 -19.46 13.45
N PRO A 382 10.60 -20.62 14.06
CA PRO A 382 9.29 -20.78 14.69
C PRO A 382 9.05 -19.78 15.81
N GLY A 383 7.94 -19.05 15.74
CA GLY A 383 7.52 -18.14 16.80
C GLY A 383 7.27 -18.90 18.12
N ARG A 384 7.51 -18.21 19.22
CA ARG A 384 7.39 -18.79 20.58
C ARG A 384 6.52 -17.92 21.48
N PRO A 385 5.83 -18.53 22.46
CA PRO A 385 5.15 -17.76 23.49
C PRO A 385 6.18 -17.07 24.40
N LEU A 386 5.81 -15.90 24.92
CA LEU A 386 6.62 -15.21 25.93
C LEU A 386 6.78 -16.08 27.19
N SER A 387 8.00 -16.24 27.68
CA SER A 387 8.32 -17.10 28.83
C SER A 387 8.37 -16.34 30.16
N GLY A 388 8.81 -15.08 30.15
CA GLY A 388 9.02 -14.28 31.33
C GLY A 388 7.78 -13.54 31.84
N GLY A 389 7.51 -13.52 33.14
CA GLY A 389 6.38 -12.80 33.72
C GLY A 389 6.44 -11.29 33.48
N LYS A 390 7.62 -10.66 33.52
CA LYS A 390 7.82 -9.23 33.23
C LYS A 390 7.57 -8.92 31.74
N GLU A 391 8.03 -9.78 30.84
CA GLU A 391 7.80 -9.65 29.40
C GLU A 391 6.32 -9.78 29.06
N ARG A 392 5.63 -10.77 29.64
CA ARG A 392 4.17 -10.95 29.50
C ARG A 392 3.40 -9.72 29.99
N ALA A 393 3.75 -9.18 31.16
CA ALA A 393 3.11 -7.99 31.71
C ALA A 393 3.30 -6.76 30.79
N ARG A 394 4.52 -6.56 30.28
CA ARG A 394 4.82 -5.50 29.33
C ARG A 394 4.04 -5.68 28.02
N ALA A 395 4.05 -6.86 27.43
CA ALA A 395 3.34 -7.19 26.22
C ALA A 395 1.82 -7.01 26.39
N ALA A 396 1.25 -7.42 27.53
CA ALA A 396 -0.15 -7.20 27.86
C ALA A 396 -0.51 -5.71 27.93
N ALA A 397 0.35 -4.87 28.50
CA ALA A 397 0.15 -3.42 28.54
C ALA A 397 0.10 -2.83 27.13
N PHE A 398 1.03 -3.22 26.22
CA PHE A 398 0.99 -2.77 24.83
C PHE A 398 -0.19 -3.34 24.04
N ALA A 399 -0.56 -4.60 24.27
CA ALA A 399 -1.75 -5.17 23.67
C ALA A 399 -3.04 -4.45 24.12
N LEU A 400 -3.08 -3.94 25.35
CA LEU A 400 -4.22 -3.16 25.84
C LEU A 400 -4.35 -1.82 25.10
N VAL A 401 -3.23 -1.14 24.84
CA VAL A 401 -3.20 0.15 24.14
C VAL A 401 -3.04 0.02 22.63
N SER A 402 -3.02 -1.19 22.08
CA SER A 402 -2.84 -1.44 20.64
C SER A 402 -3.80 -0.68 19.73
N PRO A 403 -5.03 -0.28 20.12
CA PRO A 403 -5.87 0.59 19.30
C PRO A 403 -5.31 2.01 19.11
N LEU A 404 -4.24 2.36 19.83
CA LEU A 404 -3.54 3.67 19.74
C LEU A 404 -2.16 3.55 19.07
N LEU A 405 -1.74 2.32 18.73
CA LEU A 405 -0.47 2.02 18.06
C LEU A 405 -0.61 2.01 16.55
#